data_77d754ce18788c2727a92a23b457972b
#
_entry.id   77d754ce18788c2727a92a23b457972b
#
_cell.length_a   1.000
_cell.length_b   1.000
_cell.length_c   1.000
_cell.angle_alpha   90.00
_cell.angle_beta   90.00
_cell.angle_gamma   90.00
#
_symmetry.space_group_name_H-M   'P 1'
#
loop_
_entity.id
_entity.type
_entity.pdbx_description
1 polymer ?
#
loop_
_entity_poly.entity_id
_entity_poly.type
_entity_poly.pdbx_seq_one_letter_code
_entity_poly.pdbx_strand_id
1 'polypeptide(L)'
;QAKNSIALRSGDLAAIDLYARRGWVHDGTLAELKTHLVADHIADLEAGRNSIVLASTTNDVRELNSAIQSIRRSENAARTDRVIGLSDQHMAGVGDQVVTRSNDRGPGGRTKGGTRPGSYVRNGDVWTVVKVHRDKSLTVRHRDHKGTVRLSAQYVREHTELGYAMTIHRAQGLTVDVTRM
;
A
#
# COMPACT_ATOMS: atom_id res chain seq x y z
N GLN A 1 -22.07 1.72 9.18
CA GLN A 1 -20.72 2.21 9.54
C GLN A 1 -20.69 3.72 9.79
N ALA A 2 -21.24 4.57 8.90
CA ALA A 2 -21.18 6.03 9.05
C ALA A 2 -21.73 6.56 10.38
N LYS A 3 -22.86 6.05 10.88
CA LYS A 3 -23.44 6.45 12.18
C LYS A 3 -22.48 6.13 13.34
N ASN A 4 -21.82 4.99 13.31
CA ASN A 4 -20.93 4.56 14.39
C ASN A 4 -19.60 5.35 14.40
N SER A 5 -19.09 5.74 13.25
CA SER A 5 -17.89 6.59 13.19
C SER A 5 -18.16 8.02 13.68
N ILE A 6 -19.39 8.51 13.52
CA ILE A 6 -19.83 9.78 14.11
C ILE A 6 -19.94 9.65 15.63
N ALA A 7 -20.50 8.54 16.13
CA ALA A 7 -20.62 8.28 17.57
C ALA A 7 -19.23 8.19 18.24
N LEU A 8 -18.25 7.51 17.62
CA LEU A 8 -16.87 7.51 18.11
C LEU A 8 -16.25 8.91 18.16
N ARG A 9 -16.50 9.75 17.15
CA ARG A 9 -16.04 11.15 17.14
C ARG A 9 -16.63 11.99 18.26
N SER A 10 -17.87 11.71 18.66
CA SER A 10 -18.54 12.39 19.78
C SER A 10 -18.18 11.81 21.16
N GLY A 11 -17.29 10.80 21.21
CA GLY A 11 -16.87 10.16 22.46
C GLY A 11 -17.90 9.17 23.03
N ASP A 12 -18.83 8.67 22.23
CA ASP A 12 -19.82 7.69 22.67
C ASP A 12 -19.17 6.31 22.87
N LEU A 13 -19.01 5.91 24.12
CA LEU A 13 -18.39 4.63 24.50
C LEU A 13 -19.20 3.42 24.02
N ALA A 14 -20.52 3.54 23.85
CA ALA A 14 -21.34 2.43 23.32
C ALA A 14 -20.96 2.04 21.88
N ALA A 15 -20.35 2.97 21.13
CA ALA A 15 -19.79 2.65 19.81
C ALA A 15 -18.60 1.68 19.91
N ILE A 16 -17.75 1.81 20.94
CA ILE A 16 -16.59 0.90 21.19
C ILE A 16 -17.09 -0.51 21.47
N ASP A 17 -18.11 -0.67 22.30
CA ASP A 17 -18.71 -1.97 22.62
C ASP A 17 -19.25 -2.67 21.36
N LEU A 18 -19.82 -1.91 20.44
CA LEU A 18 -20.29 -2.47 19.17
C LEU A 18 -19.15 -2.99 18.30
N TYR A 19 -18.02 -2.28 18.25
CA TYR A 19 -16.83 -2.69 17.53
C TYR A 19 -16.21 -3.95 18.16
N ALA A 20 -16.13 -3.99 19.50
CA ALA A 20 -15.61 -5.13 20.25
C ALA A 20 -16.49 -6.37 20.03
N ARG A 21 -17.83 -6.27 20.13
CA ARG A 21 -18.75 -7.38 19.86
C ARG A 21 -18.68 -7.92 18.44
N ARG A 22 -18.22 -7.13 17.48
CA ARG A 22 -18.00 -7.55 16.09
C ARG A 22 -16.59 -8.15 15.86
N GLY A 23 -15.76 -8.26 16.91
CA GLY A 23 -14.40 -8.72 16.80
C GLY A 23 -13.50 -7.77 15.98
N TRP A 24 -13.83 -6.47 15.95
CA TRP A 24 -13.04 -5.46 15.20
C TRP A 24 -12.05 -4.72 16.10
N VAL A 25 -12.05 -5.00 17.39
CA VAL A 25 -11.10 -4.49 18.37
C VAL A 25 -10.37 -5.68 18.97
N HIS A 26 -9.05 -5.62 18.91
CA HIS A 26 -8.17 -6.63 19.51
C HIS A 26 -7.39 -5.98 20.64
N ASP A 27 -7.16 -6.73 21.71
CA ASP A 27 -6.28 -6.39 22.83
C ASP A 27 -5.02 -7.26 22.78
N GLY A 28 -3.98 -6.81 23.45
CA GLY A 28 -2.71 -7.50 23.52
C GLY A 28 -1.51 -6.58 23.56
N THR A 29 -0.34 -7.16 23.57
CA THR A 29 0.91 -6.40 23.42
C THR A 29 1.04 -5.84 22.01
N LEU A 30 1.81 -4.75 21.85
CA LEU A 30 2.06 -4.14 20.53
C LEU A 30 2.62 -5.15 19.52
N ALA A 31 3.47 -6.09 19.96
CA ALA A 31 4.04 -7.13 19.10
C ALA A 31 2.97 -8.13 18.61
N GLU A 32 2.09 -8.59 19.50
CA GLU A 32 0.97 -9.46 19.14
C GLU A 32 0.01 -8.75 18.18
N LEU A 33 -0.35 -7.52 18.48
CA LEU A 33 -1.24 -6.73 17.62
C LEU A 33 -0.66 -6.53 16.22
N LYS A 34 0.65 -6.22 16.09
CA LYS A 34 1.32 -6.12 14.79
C LYS A 34 1.29 -7.46 14.03
N THR A 35 1.49 -8.58 14.74
CA THR A 35 1.45 -9.92 14.14
C THR A 35 0.06 -10.25 13.59
N HIS A 36 -0.99 -10.01 14.39
CA HIS A 36 -2.38 -10.20 13.96
C HIS A 36 -2.73 -9.30 12.76
N LEU A 37 -2.32 -8.05 12.81
CA LEU A 37 -2.57 -7.06 11.77
C LEU A 37 -1.94 -7.46 10.42
N VAL A 38 -0.72 -8.01 10.45
CA VAL A 38 -0.03 -8.53 9.27
C VAL A 38 -0.75 -9.77 8.73
N ALA A 39 -1.11 -10.73 9.57
CA ALA A 39 -1.80 -11.96 9.19
C ALA A 39 -3.17 -11.63 8.54
N ASP A 40 -3.94 -10.78 9.17
CA ASP A 40 -5.24 -10.33 8.66
C ASP A 40 -5.13 -9.63 7.30
N HIS A 41 -4.12 -8.78 7.14
CA HIS A 41 -3.88 -8.09 5.86
C HIS A 41 -3.50 -9.07 4.75
N ILE A 42 -2.66 -10.07 5.03
CA ILE A 42 -2.32 -11.13 4.08
C ILE A 42 -3.57 -11.90 3.66
N ALA A 43 -4.41 -12.33 4.62
CA ALA A 43 -5.67 -13.01 4.34
C ALA A 43 -6.64 -12.15 3.48
N ASP A 44 -6.68 -10.83 3.72
CA ASP A 44 -7.45 -9.92 2.87
C ASP A 44 -6.94 -9.92 1.41
N LEU A 45 -5.62 -9.87 1.22
CA LEU A 45 -5.02 -9.88 -0.11
C LEU A 45 -5.24 -11.21 -0.85
N GLU A 46 -5.15 -12.34 -0.15
CA GLU A 46 -5.43 -13.67 -0.70
C GLU A 46 -6.89 -13.82 -1.12
N ALA A 47 -7.81 -13.23 -0.34
CA ALA A 47 -9.23 -13.16 -0.68
C ALA A 47 -9.54 -12.15 -1.81
N GLY A 48 -8.52 -11.53 -2.41
CA GLY A 48 -8.68 -10.54 -3.49
C GLY A 48 -9.25 -9.20 -3.03
N ARG A 49 -9.29 -8.94 -1.72
CA ARG A 49 -9.78 -7.67 -1.17
C ARG A 49 -8.71 -6.59 -1.29
N ASN A 50 -9.17 -5.37 -1.56
CA ASN A 50 -8.33 -4.19 -1.54
C ASN A 50 -8.14 -3.72 -0.09
N SER A 51 -7.08 -4.18 0.56
CA SER A 51 -6.78 -3.89 1.97
C SER A 51 -5.62 -2.93 2.11
N ILE A 52 -5.61 -2.15 3.18
CA ILE A 52 -4.51 -1.26 3.60
C ILE A 52 -4.31 -1.36 5.11
N VAL A 53 -3.04 -1.34 5.52
CA VAL A 53 -2.67 -1.23 6.94
C VAL A 53 -2.39 0.22 7.28
N LEU A 54 -2.98 0.71 8.36
CA LEU A 54 -2.74 2.04 8.89
C LEU A 54 -1.96 1.97 10.20
N ALA A 55 -1.01 2.87 10.35
CA ALA A 55 -0.26 3.04 11.58
C ALA A 55 -0.12 4.51 11.93
N SER A 56 0.16 4.80 13.20
CA SER A 56 0.30 6.17 13.70
C SER A 56 1.69 6.74 13.43
N THR A 57 2.73 5.91 13.41
CA THR A 57 4.12 6.37 13.24
C THR A 57 4.75 5.86 11.93
N THR A 58 5.72 6.61 11.42
CA THR A 58 6.51 6.20 10.25
C THR A 58 7.34 4.94 10.54
N ASN A 59 7.78 4.76 11.79
CA ASN A 59 8.52 3.57 12.19
C ASN A 59 7.66 2.32 12.11
N ASP A 60 6.44 2.36 12.66
CA ASP A 60 5.49 1.25 12.56
C ASP A 60 5.14 0.92 11.09
N VAL A 61 4.97 1.96 10.27
CA VAL A 61 4.76 1.78 8.82
C VAL A 61 5.91 1.01 8.17
N ARG A 62 7.18 1.34 8.50
CA ARG A 62 8.34 0.64 7.97
C ARG A 62 8.38 -0.82 8.42
N GLU A 63 8.18 -1.08 9.70
CA GLU A 63 8.16 -2.42 10.27
C GLU A 63 7.06 -3.28 9.63
N LEU A 64 5.84 -2.76 9.53
CA LEU A 64 4.71 -3.45 8.93
C LEU A 64 4.92 -3.71 7.43
N ASN A 65 5.42 -2.75 6.68
CA ASN A 65 5.78 -2.92 5.28
C ASN A 65 6.81 -4.04 5.09
N SER A 66 7.86 -4.06 5.93
CA SER A 66 8.90 -5.10 5.89
C SER A 66 8.34 -6.48 6.22
N ALA A 67 7.51 -6.59 7.27
CA ALA A 67 6.91 -7.86 7.70
C ALA A 67 5.98 -8.43 6.61
N ILE A 68 5.07 -7.62 6.07
CA ILE A 68 4.14 -8.04 5.03
C ILE A 68 4.92 -8.46 3.76
N GLN A 69 5.91 -7.66 3.35
CA GLN A 69 6.72 -7.98 2.18
C GLN A 69 7.49 -9.30 2.34
N SER A 70 8.05 -9.55 3.52
CA SER A 70 8.80 -10.78 3.83
C SER A 70 7.92 -12.02 3.65
N ILE A 71 6.71 -12.02 4.21
CA ILE A 71 5.76 -13.14 4.06
C ILE A 71 5.39 -13.33 2.59
N ARG A 72 5.00 -12.27 1.89
CA ARG A 72 4.61 -12.36 0.48
C ARG A 72 5.73 -12.83 -0.44
N ARG A 73 6.98 -12.55 -0.10
CA ARG A 73 8.14 -13.04 -0.85
C ARG A 73 8.41 -14.52 -0.58
N SER A 74 8.25 -14.99 0.65
CA SER A 74 8.42 -16.41 0.98
C SER A 74 7.37 -17.30 0.29
N GLU A 75 6.14 -16.82 0.13
CA GLU A 75 5.06 -17.54 -0.54
C GLU A 75 5.20 -17.58 -2.08
N ASN A 76 5.93 -16.64 -2.66
CA ASN A 76 6.07 -16.49 -4.11
C ASN A 76 7.53 -16.67 -4.56
N ALA A 77 8.13 -17.82 -4.26
CA ALA A 77 9.51 -18.16 -4.59
C ALA A 77 9.85 -18.07 -6.10
N ALA A 78 8.86 -18.04 -6.99
CA ALA A 78 9.04 -17.88 -8.44
C ALA A 78 9.24 -16.42 -8.90
N ARG A 79 9.26 -15.45 -7.97
CA ARG A 79 9.47 -14.03 -8.33
C ARG A 79 10.94 -13.77 -8.65
N THR A 80 11.16 -13.07 -9.74
CA THR A 80 12.50 -12.73 -10.25
C THR A 80 13.37 -12.08 -9.18
N ASP A 81 14.63 -12.50 -9.08
CA ASP A 81 15.65 -12.02 -8.14
C ASP A 81 15.97 -10.53 -8.25
N ARG A 82 15.42 -9.84 -9.27
CA ARG A 82 15.69 -8.43 -9.48
C ARG A 82 14.83 -7.56 -8.60
N VAL A 83 15.50 -6.82 -7.72
CA VAL A 83 14.87 -5.81 -6.84
C VAL A 83 15.50 -4.43 -7.07
N ILE A 84 14.80 -3.38 -6.69
CA ILE A 84 15.26 -2.00 -6.79
C ILE A 84 14.97 -1.23 -5.50
N GLY A 85 15.89 -0.36 -5.10
CA GLY A 85 15.74 0.53 -3.95
C GLY A 85 14.68 1.61 -4.17
N LEU A 86 13.84 1.80 -3.18
CA LEU A 86 12.79 2.82 -3.11
C LEU A 86 13.24 4.02 -2.26
N SER A 87 12.43 5.09 -2.24
CA SER A 87 12.72 6.31 -1.49
C SER A 87 12.70 6.10 0.04
N ASP A 88 11.95 5.12 0.53
CA ASP A 88 11.82 4.76 1.95
C ASP A 88 12.87 3.75 2.43
N GLN A 89 13.90 3.50 1.62
CA GLN A 89 14.99 2.55 1.85
C GLN A 89 14.59 1.06 1.75
N HIS A 90 13.35 0.74 1.44
CA HIS A 90 12.95 -0.61 1.11
C HIS A 90 13.40 -1.00 -0.31
N MET A 91 13.35 -2.30 -0.59
CA MET A 91 13.57 -2.84 -1.91
C MET A 91 12.25 -3.34 -2.48
N ALA A 92 11.96 -3.08 -3.75
CA ALA A 92 10.78 -3.63 -4.42
C ALA A 92 11.15 -4.55 -5.57
N GLY A 93 10.41 -5.63 -5.71
CA GLY A 93 10.46 -6.60 -6.79
C GLY A 93 9.10 -6.80 -7.47
N VAL A 94 9.04 -7.68 -8.46
CA VAL A 94 7.79 -8.02 -9.16
C VAL A 94 6.75 -8.53 -8.15
N GLY A 95 5.53 -7.98 -8.22
CA GLY A 95 4.39 -8.31 -7.38
C GLY A 95 4.34 -7.57 -6.05
N ASP A 96 5.35 -6.79 -5.69
CA ASP A 96 5.25 -5.92 -4.54
C ASP A 96 4.25 -4.79 -4.79
N GLN A 97 3.59 -4.34 -3.72
CA GLN A 97 2.78 -3.12 -3.75
C GLN A 97 3.66 -1.92 -3.43
N VAL A 98 3.51 -0.89 -4.24
CA VAL A 98 4.22 0.39 -4.07
C VAL A 98 3.23 1.55 -4.13
N VAL A 99 3.56 2.63 -3.47
CA VAL A 99 2.78 3.88 -3.47
C VAL A 99 3.64 5.02 -4.01
N THR A 100 3.04 5.85 -4.85
CA THR A 100 3.69 7.03 -5.42
C THR A 100 3.45 8.25 -4.53
N ARG A 101 4.49 9.10 -4.36
CA ARG A 101 4.49 10.24 -3.43
C ARG A 101 4.60 11.60 -4.12
N SER A 102 4.55 11.63 -5.43
CA SER A 102 4.54 12.87 -6.21
C SER A 102 3.61 12.74 -7.40
N ASN A 103 2.98 13.86 -7.76
CA ASN A 103 2.21 13.92 -9.00
C ASN A 103 3.17 13.99 -10.19
N ASP A 104 2.98 13.12 -11.18
CA ASP A 104 3.71 13.20 -12.44
C ASP A 104 2.75 13.05 -13.63
N ARG A 105 2.74 14.05 -14.49
CA ARG A 105 1.87 14.09 -15.69
C ARG A 105 2.49 13.39 -16.89
N GLY A 106 3.68 12.82 -16.75
CA GLY A 106 4.40 12.22 -17.87
C GLY A 106 5.54 11.29 -17.51
N PRO A 107 5.41 10.34 -16.54
CA PRO A 107 6.50 9.41 -16.21
C PRO A 107 6.86 8.47 -17.37
N GLY A 108 6.08 8.44 -18.42
CA GLY A 108 6.26 7.62 -19.62
C GLY A 108 6.85 8.33 -20.84
N GLY A 109 7.38 9.57 -20.68
CA GLY A 109 7.90 10.33 -21.80
C GLY A 109 6.81 10.76 -22.79
N ARG A 110 6.95 11.99 -23.33
CA ARG A 110 6.07 12.52 -24.38
C ARG A 110 6.09 11.57 -25.60
N THR A 111 5.09 10.72 -25.74
CA THR A 111 4.82 10.14 -27.04
C THR A 111 4.25 11.27 -27.93
N LYS A 112 4.91 11.58 -29.04
CA LYS A 112 4.34 12.41 -30.11
C LYS A 112 2.98 11.80 -30.48
N GLY A 113 1.87 12.45 -30.07
CA GLY A 113 0.54 12.00 -30.47
C GLY A 113 -0.49 11.74 -29.36
N GLY A 114 -0.43 12.45 -28.22
CA GLY A 114 -1.52 12.47 -27.25
C GLY A 114 -1.26 11.63 -26.00
N THR A 115 -1.77 12.14 -24.89
CA THR A 115 -1.75 11.48 -23.57
C THR A 115 -2.60 10.21 -23.66
N ARG A 116 -1.97 9.02 -23.58
CA ARG A 116 -2.74 7.80 -23.39
C ARG A 116 -3.49 7.89 -22.05
N PRO A 117 -4.79 7.57 -21.99
CA PRO A 117 -5.49 7.43 -20.73
C PRO A 117 -4.72 6.43 -19.84
N GLY A 118 -4.29 6.85 -18.65
CA GLY A 118 -3.54 6.01 -17.70
C GLY A 118 -2.06 6.37 -17.49
N SER A 119 -1.53 7.39 -18.15
CA SER A 119 -0.12 7.81 -17.96
C SER A 119 0.08 8.81 -16.82
N TYR A 120 -0.97 9.21 -16.13
CA TYR A 120 -0.91 10.14 -15.01
C TYR A 120 -0.72 9.39 -13.69
N VAL A 121 0.29 9.77 -12.94
CA VAL A 121 0.60 9.25 -11.61
C VAL A 121 0.24 10.30 -10.57
N ARG A 122 -0.54 9.92 -9.57
CA ARG A 122 -0.93 10.81 -8.47
C ARG A 122 -0.17 10.47 -7.20
N ASN A 123 -0.02 11.46 -6.37
CA ASN A 123 0.41 11.23 -5.00
C ASN A 123 -0.65 10.38 -4.27
N GLY A 124 -0.21 9.26 -3.69
CA GLY A 124 -1.07 8.32 -2.99
C GLY A 124 -1.61 7.16 -3.84
N ASP A 125 -1.41 7.16 -5.17
CA ASP A 125 -1.80 6.01 -5.99
C ASP A 125 -1.03 4.76 -5.58
N VAL A 126 -1.74 3.64 -5.42
CA VAL A 126 -1.18 2.34 -5.09
C VAL A 126 -1.09 1.47 -6.35
N TRP A 127 0.05 0.85 -6.51
CA TRP A 127 0.42 0.09 -7.70
C TRP A 127 0.98 -1.28 -7.33
N THR A 128 0.82 -2.24 -8.23
CA THR A 128 1.53 -3.53 -8.18
C THR A 128 2.68 -3.50 -9.17
N VAL A 129 3.88 -3.86 -8.76
CA VAL A 129 5.05 -3.97 -9.63
C VAL A 129 4.86 -5.16 -10.56
N VAL A 130 4.84 -4.90 -11.88
CA VAL A 130 4.70 -5.91 -12.94
C VAL A 130 6.06 -6.31 -13.49
N LYS A 131 7.00 -5.36 -13.57
CA LYS A 131 8.33 -5.60 -14.12
C LYS A 131 9.37 -4.66 -13.53
N VAL A 132 10.55 -5.21 -13.20
CA VAL A 132 11.74 -4.44 -12.84
C VAL A 132 12.68 -4.46 -14.04
N HIS A 133 13.03 -3.29 -14.57
CA HIS A 133 13.89 -3.17 -15.75
C HIS A 133 15.37 -3.07 -15.37
N ARG A 134 16.26 -3.32 -16.36
CA ARG A 134 17.73 -3.22 -16.17
C ARG A 134 18.20 -1.80 -15.88
N ASP A 135 17.50 -0.79 -16.42
CA ASP A 135 17.75 0.63 -16.21
C ASP A 135 17.18 1.17 -14.87
N LYS A 136 16.80 0.25 -13.98
CA LYS A 136 16.21 0.60 -12.66
C LYS A 136 14.86 1.34 -12.74
N SER A 137 14.16 1.28 -13.88
CA SER A 137 12.77 1.71 -13.98
C SER A 137 11.81 0.57 -13.59
N LEU A 138 10.58 0.91 -13.20
CA LEU A 138 9.51 -0.04 -12.89
C LEU A 138 8.35 0.08 -13.89
N THR A 139 7.83 -1.03 -14.37
CA THR A 139 6.47 -1.07 -14.90
C THR A 139 5.54 -1.46 -13.77
N VAL A 140 4.56 -0.63 -13.49
CA VAL A 140 3.59 -0.81 -12.42
C VAL A 140 2.17 -0.82 -12.99
N ARG A 141 1.26 -1.58 -12.36
CA ARG A 141 -0.16 -1.65 -12.68
C ARG A 141 -0.94 -0.99 -11.57
N HIS A 142 -1.81 -0.06 -11.93
CA HIS A 142 -2.68 0.59 -10.95
C HIS A 142 -3.63 -0.43 -10.30
N ARG A 143 -3.85 -0.30 -9.00
CA ARG A 143 -4.67 -1.23 -8.24
C ARG A 143 -6.12 -1.24 -8.70
N ASP A 144 -6.71 -0.07 -8.92
CA ASP A 144 -8.15 0.06 -9.14
C ASP A 144 -8.54 0.00 -10.64
N HIS A 145 -7.85 0.71 -11.51
CA HIS A 145 -8.25 0.82 -12.94
C HIS A 145 -7.41 -0.03 -13.89
N LYS A 146 -6.52 -0.88 -13.38
CA LYS A 146 -5.69 -1.85 -14.14
C LYS A 146 -4.80 -1.23 -15.23
N GLY A 147 -4.73 0.09 -15.33
CA GLY A 147 -3.79 0.77 -16.22
C GLY A 147 -2.35 0.51 -15.81
N THR A 148 -1.44 0.47 -16.78
CA THR A 148 0.01 0.29 -16.54
C THR A 148 0.78 1.53 -16.88
N VAL A 149 1.78 1.87 -16.05
CA VAL A 149 2.69 3.00 -16.24
C VAL A 149 4.12 2.53 -16.03
N ARG A 150 5.07 3.15 -16.73
CA ARG A 150 6.49 2.98 -16.48
C ARG A 150 7.00 4.17 -15.67
N LEU A 151 7.43 3.90 -14.44
CA LEU A 151 8.08 4.87 -13.56
C LEU A 151 9.58 4.90 -13.88
N SER A 152 10.15 6.08 -14.10
CA SER A 152 11.58 6.23 -14.34
C SER A 152 12.40 5.83 -13.11
N ALA A 153 13.67 5.47 -13.30
CA ALA A 153 14.56 5.12 -12.20
C ALA A 153 14.73 6.26 -11.18
N GLN A 154 14.74 7.51 -11.64
CA GLN A 154 14.79 8.67 -10.77
C GLN A 154 13.52 8.78 -9.94
N TYR A 155 12.34 8.70 -10.58
CA TYR A 155 11.05 8.77 -9.88
C TYR A 155 10.91 7.66 -8.83
N VAL A 156 11.33 6.44 -9.15
CA VAL A 156 11.30 5.30 -8.21
C VAL A 156 12.14 5.59 -6.97
N ARG A 157 13.35 6.08 -7.15
CA ARG A 157 14.27 6.37 -6.05
C ARG A 157 13.82 7.55 -5.17
N GLU A 158 13.13 8.54 -5.74
CA GLU A 158 12.81 9.78 -5.04
C GLU A 158 11.36 9.83 -4.52
N HIS A 159 10.43 9.13 -5.20
CA HIS A 159 9.00 9.32 -4.99
C HIS A 159 8.20 8.01 -4.91
N THR A 160 8.84 6.88 -4.66
CA THR A 160 8.12 5.60 -4.56
C THR A 160 8.49 4.90 -3.25
N GLU A 161 7.49 4.46 -2.50
CA GLU A 161 7.61 3.75 -1.22
C GLU A 161 6.87 2.40 -1.30
N LEU A 162 7.12 1.46 -0.37
CA LEU A 162 6.26 0.29 -0.21
C LEU A 162 4.83 0.73 0.16
N GLY A 163 3.84 0.01 -0.34
CA GLY A 163 2.43 0.39 -0.30
C GLY A 163 1.51 -0.54 0.47
N TYR A 164 2.01 -1.43 1.32
CA TYR A 164 1.18 -2.31 2.15
C TYR A 164 0.64 -1.59 3.40
N ALA A 165 1.49 -0.75 4.01
CA ALA A 165 1.14 0.06 5.16
C ALA A 165 1.47 1.53 4.91
N MET A 166 0.69 2.43 5.54
CA MET A 166 0.93 3.86 5.51
C MET A 166 0.39 4.56 6.75
N THR A 167 0.79 5.81 6.97
CA THR A 167 0.23 6.59 8.07
C THR A 167 -1.22 7.00 7.77
N ILE A 168 -2.02 7.19 8.82
CA ILE A 168 -3.42 7.65 8.73
C ILE A 168 -3.55 8.90 7.86
N HIS A 169 -2.65 9.88 8.04
CA HIS A 169 -2.65 11.12 7.24
C HIS A 169 -2.42 10.87 5.76
N ARG A 170 -1.51 9.94 5.42
CA ARG A 170 -1.17 9.61 4.04
C ARG A 170 -2.24 8.76 3.34
N ALA A 171 -3.11 8.12 4.11
CA ALA A 171 -4.22 7.32 3.59
C ALA A 171 -5.47 8.15 3.28
N GLN A 172 -5.50 9.43 3.63
CA GLN A 172 -6.65 10.29 3.31
C GLN A 172 -6.90 10.33 1.81
N GLY A 173 -8.15 10.05 1.43
CA GLY A 173 -8.57 10.01 0.01
C GLY A 173 -8.40 8.66 -0.68
N LEU A 174 -7.83 7.65 -0.01
CA LEU A 174 -7.82 6.29 -0.54
C LEU A 174 -9.20 5.63 -0.39
N THR A 175 -9.59 4.88 -1.42
CA THR A 175 -10.75 4.00 -1.38
C THR A 175 -10.26 2.56 -1.29
N VAL A 176 -10.70 1.84 -0.27
CA VAL A 176 -10.32 0.44 -0.01
C VAL A 176 -11.52 -0.35 0.50
N ASP A 177 -11.48 -1.67 0.35
CA ASP A 177 -12.51 -2.56 0.88
C ASP A 177 -12.35 -2.74 2.39
N VAL A 178 -11.09 -2.84 2.85
CA VAL A 178 -10.73 -3.11 4.24
C VAL A 178 -9.60 -2.20 4.70
N THR A 179 -9.77 -1.65 5.88
CA THR A 179 -8.72 -0.93 6.61
C THR A 179 -8.39 -1.70 7.88
N ARG A 180 -7.10 -1.98 8.10
CA ARG A 180 -6.55 -2.59 9.31
C ARG A 180 -5.74 -1.54 10.07
N MET A 181 -5.94 -1.42 11.38
CA MET A 181 -5.27 -0.39 12.19
C MET A 181 -4.98 -0.93 13.59
#